data_c9f478d51dfcc4331abc619270400761
#
_entry.id   c9f478d51dfcc4331abc619270400761
#
_cell.length_a   1.000
_cell.length_b   1.000
_cell.length_c   1.000
_cell.angle_alpha   90.00
_cell.angle_beta   90.00
_cell.angle_gamma   90.00
#
_symmetry.space_group_name_H-M   'P 1'
#
loop_
_entity.id
_entity.type
_entity.pdbx_description
1 polymer ?
#
loop_
_entity_poly.entity_id
_entity_poly.type
_entity_poly.pdbx_seq_one_letter_code
_entity_poly.pdbx_strand_id
1 'polypeptide(L)'
;MSRTVKHFSLLRIGATELRVISEVEDGVLPMIQIEEQIIQSYSQQMHWPHAWVMFFVLDDFGPLLRQLRVSASKANLGAAGYDLSPRSLEALGSRPMVNIYDMANLSGCNIYVNHQAMLRAGYWHDAAAITGLLAHEHAHPLAENDTTRASRALRLKVEPCLAPFPPLEMRFTQITGLLAGLVEKLCIFAGREIFTNQVTIEGGFASELARLNLRNLSALVDNLAGRQQLVQQLQAEVDRGDLTPDEVELLLLIGDLEIHLPLALEIAPFHRAGRSAEAHELEARLEKSVFPHLHPLVGPLYAVVEAACRRLPADGTPAELAGWGRNTLDILVGALAEKGLNLQARLLVEPGAGQ
;
A
#
# COMPACT_ATOMS: atom_id res chain seq x y z
N MET A 1 -8.77 -26.96 13.72
CA MET A 1 -7.45 -27.45 14.17
C MET A 1 -6.97 -26.57 15.29
N SER A 2 -6.54 -27.13 16.43
CA SER A 2 -5.91 -26.37 17.52
C SER A 2 -4.55 -25.87 17.04
N ARG A 3 -4.30 -24.57 17.09
CA ARG A 3 -2.98 -24.00 16.78
C ARG A 3 -2.06 -24.20 17.98
N THR A 4 -0.87 -24.65 17.73
CA THR A 4 0.12 -24.88 18.79
C THR A 4 1.04 -23.67 18.85
N VAL A 5 1.04 -22.98 19.98
CA VAL A 5 2.04 -21.95 20.26
C VAL A 5 3.39 -22.64 20.45
N LYS A 6 4.38 -22.27 19.65
CA LYS A 6 5.73 -22.79 19.68
C LYS A 6 6.70 -21.90 20.45
N HIS A 7 6.39 -20.59 20.47
CA HIS A 7 7.18 -19.62 21.23
C HIS A 7 6.27 -18.63 21.91
N PHE A 8 6.59 -18.32 23.16
CA PHE A 8 5.96 -17.25 23.94
C PHE A 8 7.06 -16.50 24.71
N SER A 9 7.04 -15.17 24.65
CA SER A 9 7.90 -14.34 25.49
C SER A 9 7.18 -13.07 25.92
N LEU A 10 7.62 -12.55 27.06
CA LEU A 10 7.18 -11.31 27.66
C LEU A 10 8.42 -10.48 27.98
N LEU A 11 8.52 -9.32 27.35
CA LEU A 11 9.66 -8.42 27.45
C LEU A 11 9.18 -7.04 27.89
N ARG A 12 10.06 -6.27 28.55
CA ARG A 12 9.79 -4.89 28.89
C ARG A 12 10.83 -3.98 28.26
N ILE A 13 10.38 -3.07 27.40
CA ILE A 13 11.21 -2.14 26.65
C ILE A 13 10.83 -0.73 27.10
N GLY A 14 11.61 -0.17 28.02
CA GLY A 14 11.23 1.10 28.67
C GLY A 14 9.89 1.00 29.39
N ALA A 15 8.90 1.80 28.95
CA ALA A 15 7.54 1.77 29.48
C ALA A 15 6.62 0.77 28.76
N THR A 16 7.05 0.19 27.63
CA THR A 16 6.24 -0.68 26.79
C THR A 16 6.42 -2.15 27.17
N GLU A 17 5.33 -2.89 27.26
CA GLU A 17 5.31 -4.34 27.41
C GLU A 17 5.14 -4.99 26.03
N LEU A 18 6.12 -5.80 25.61
CA LEU A 18 6.07 -6.58 24.38
C LEU A 18 5.71 -8.03 24.71
N ARG A 19 4.59 -8.50 24.18
CA ARG A 19 4.15 -9.91 24.29
C ARG A 19 4.24 -10.57 22.93
N VAL A 20 5.05 -11.61 22.85
CA VAL A 20 5.26 -12.38 21.63
C VAL A 20 4.54 -13.71 21.70
N ILE A 21 3.78 -14.03 20.68
CA ILE A 21 3.09 -15.31 20.50
C ILE A 21 3.39 -15.82 19.10
N SER A 22 4.07 -16.96 18.99
CA SER A 22 4.44 -17.51 17.68
C SER A 22 3.99 -18.95 17.50
N GLU A 23 3.45 -19.24 16.33
CA GLU A 23 3.17 -20.59 15.82
C GLU A 23 4.38 -21.19 15.06
N VAL A 24 5.42 -20.35 14.83
CA VAL A 24 6.67 -20.69 14.15
C VAL A 24 7.80 -20.63 15.17
N GLU A 25 8.82 -21.45 15.01
CA GLU A 25 9.99 -21.49 15.90
C GLU A 25 11.22 -20.85 15.25
N ASP A 26 11.47 -21.21 13.99
CA ASP A 26 12.61 -20.69 13.24
C ASP A 26 12.44 -19.21 12.85
N GLY A 27 13.52 -18.43 12.99
CA GLY A 27 13.56 -17.00 12.60
C GLY A 27 12.85 -16.03 13.55
N VAL A 28 12.18 -16.50 14.62
CA VAL A 28 11.39 -15.66 15.51
C VAL A 28 12.29 -14.81 16.43
N LEU A 29 13.36 -15.37 16.98
CA LEU A 29 14.25 -14.65 17.90
C LEU A 29 14.92 -13.42 17.25
N PRO A 30 15.51 -13.51 16.05
CA PRO A 30 16.01 -12.32 15.35
C PRO A 30 14.91 -11.27 15.11
N MET A 31 13.69 -11.68 14.80
CA MET A 31 12.57 -10.76 14.58
C MET A 31 12.16 -10.04 15.87
N ILE A 32 12.17 -10.72 17.02
CA ILE A 32 11.95 -10.10 18.34
C ILE A 32 13.00 -9.03 18.62
N GLN A 33 14.27 -9.29 18.33
CA GLN A 33 15.36 -8.32 18.51
C GLN A 33 15.17 -7.07 17.65
N ILE A 34 14.71 -7.26 16.41
CA ILE A 34 14.37 -6.14 15.51
C ILE A 34 13.21 -5.34 16.09
N GLU A 35 12.15 -6.00 16.56
CA GLU A 35 10.99 -5.37 17.18
C GLU A 35 11.37 -4.54 18.41
N GLU A 36 12.25 -5.06 19.28
CA GLU A 36 12.80 -4.32 20.41
C GLU A 36 13.53 -3.05 19.98
N GLN A 37 14.36 -3.13 18.94
CA GLN A 37 15.10 -1.99 18.41
C GLN A 37 14.15 -0.92 17.84
N ILE A 38 13.09 -1.33 17.16
CA ILE A 38 12.09 -0.41 16.59
C ILE A 38 11.33 0.31 17.69
N ILE A 39 10.84 -0.40 18.71
CA ILE A 39 10.15 0.20 19.86
C ILE A 39 11.09 1.19 20.59
N GLN A 40 12.36 0.83 20.78
CA GLN A 40 13.36 1.71 21.39
C GLN A 40 13.59 2.97 20.55
N SER A 41 13.79 2.82 19.24
CA SER A 41 14.04 3.95 18.34
C SER A 41 12.86 4.92 18.32
N TYR A 42 11.65 4.44 18.11
CA TYR A 42 10.46 5.30 18.13
C TYR A 42 10.24 5.95 19.51
N SER A 43 10.46 5.23 20.61
CA SER A 43 10.34 5.79 21.96
C SER A 43 11.35 6.90 22.25
N GLN A 44 12.50 6.89 21.59
CA GLN A 44 13.54 7.90 21.76
C GLN A 44 13.38 9.11 20.84
N GLN A 45 12.89 8.89 19.63
CA GLN A 45 12.85 9.89 18.56
C GLN A 45 11.48 10.56 18.40
N MET A 46 10.41 9.91 18.88
CA MET A 46 9.04 10.33 18.67
C MET A 46 8.19 10.17 19.93
N HIS A 47 6.96 10.70 19.88
CA HIS A 47 5.96 10.39 20.89
C HIS A 47 5.43 8.97 20.68
N TRP A 48 5.90 8.02 21.48
CA TRP A 48 5.46 6.63 21.45
C TRP A 48 4.25 6.42 22.37
N PRO A 49 3.06 6.10 21.86
CA PRO A 49 1.84 6.05 22.66
C PRO A 49 1.59 4.68 23.29
N HIS A 50 2.27 3.61 22.83
CA HIS A 50 1.90 2.25 23.21
C HIS A 50 2.51 1.82 24.53
N ALA A 51 1.64 1.52 25.52
CA ALA A 51 2.03 0.86 26.75
C ALA A 51 2.26 -0.65 26.57
N TRP A 52 1.66 -1.24 25.52
CA TRP A 52 1.85 -2.64 25.17
C TRP A 52 1.79 -2.88 23.66
N VAL A 53 2.54 -3.90 23.23
CA VAL A 53 2.54 -4.43 21.87
C VAL A 53 2.29 -5.93 21.94
N MET A 54 1.28 -6.42 21.24
CA MET A 54 1.07 -7.84 21.00
C MET A 54 1.66 -8.19 19.64
N PHE A 55 2.67 -9.05 19.64
CA PHE A 55 3.39 -9.46 18.44
C PHE A 55 3.07 -10.92 18.11
N PHE A 56 2.33 -11.13 17.04
CA PHE A 56 1.87 -12.45 16.63
C PHE A 56 2.62 -12.89 15.37
N VAL A 57 3.31 -14.02 15.44
CA VAL A 57 3.87 -14.68 14.26
C VAL A 57 3.01 -15.89 13.95
N LEU A 58 2.17 -15.77 12.93
CA LEU A 58 1.22 -16.80 12.51
C LEU A 58 1.76 -17.54 11.29
N ASP A 59 1.50 -18.83 11.18
CA ASP A 59 1.89 -19.58 9.98
C ASP A 59 1.20 -18.99 8.74
N ASP A 60 -0.11 -18.72 8.82
CA ASP A 60 -0.89 -17.99 7.82
C ASP A 60 -2.00 -17.13 8.46
N PHE A 61 -2.57 -16.19 7.70
CA PHE A 61 -3.64 -15.31 8.17
C PHE A 61 -5.06 -15.91 8.06
N GLY A 62 -5.23 -17.11 7.54
CA GLY A 62 -6.57 -17.68 7.35
C GLY A 62 -7.47 -17.67 8.58
N PRO A 63 -7.00 -18.10 9.78
CA PRO A 63 -7.77 -18.02 11.00
C PRO A 63 -7.99 -16.60 11.53
N LEU A 64 -7.00 -15.71 11.39
CA LEU A 64 -7.17 -14.29 11.73
C LEU A 64 -8.31 -13.67 10.92
N LEU A 65 -8.35 -13.92 9.61
CA LEU A 65 -9.40 -13.44 8.72
C LEU A 65 -10.77 -13.97 9.10
N ARG A 66 -10.87 -15.25 9.53
CA ARG A 66 -12.11 -15.82 10.02
C ARG A 66 -12.58 -15.13 11.30
N GLN A 67 -11.65 -14.82 12.20
CA GLN A 67 -11.92 -14.11 13.45
C GLN A 67 -12.35 -12.66 13.19
N LEU A 68 -11.69 -11.96 12.29
CA LEU A 68 -12.05 -10.61 11.87
C LEU A 68 -13.44 -10.57 11.23
N ARG A 69 -13.80 -11.53 10.39
CA ARG A 69 -15.16 -11.65 9.82
C ARG A 69 -16.24 -11.79 10.89
N VAL A 70 -15.97 -12.54 11.95
CA VAL A 70 -16.91 -12.72 13.08
C VAL A 70 -16.96 -11.47 13.97
N SER A 71 -15.83 -10.82 14.19
CA SER A 71 -15.71 -9.63 15.05
C SER A 71 -16.16 -8.36 14.35
N ALA A 72 -16.09 -8.28 13.03
CA ALA A 72 -16.51 -7.13 12.22
C ALA A 72 -18.00 -6.78 12.41
N SER A 73 -18.82 -7.77 12.74
CA SER A 73 -20.23 -7.53 13.13
C SER A 73 -20.36 -6.92 14.52
N LYS A 74 -19.30 -6.85 15.32
CA LYS A 74 -19.33 -6.49 16.74
C LYS A 74 -18.40 -5.33 17.13
N ALA A 75 -17.43 -4.98 16.30
CA ALA A 75 -16.41 -3.98 16.61
C ALA A 75 -16.33 -2.92 15.53
N ASN A 76 -16.07 -1.67 15.95
CA ASN A 76 -15.76 -0.54 15.06
C ASN A 76 -14.39 -0.71 14.34
N LEU A 77 -14.11 -1.89 13.77
CA LEU A 77 -12.90 -2.10 12.95
C LEU A 77 -12.90 -1.18 11.72
N GLY A 78 -14.07 -0.77 11.22
CA GLY A 78 -14.21 0.30 10.22
C GLY A 78 -13.71 1.66 10.71
N ALA A 79 -13.76 1.94 12.02
CA ALA A 79 -13.18 3.16 12.61
C ALA A 79 -11.65 3.16 12.58
N ALA A 80 -11.01 2.00 12.55
CA ALA A 80 -9.57 1.84 12.35
C ALA A 80 -9.13 1.97 10.88
N GLY A 81 -10.06 2.28 9.96
CA GLY A 81 -9.76 2.47 8.53
C GLY A 81 -9.59 1.17 7.73
N TYR A 82 -9.96 0.02 8.30
CA TYR A 82 -9.94 -1.26 7.56
C TYR A 82 -11.28 -1.48 6.86
N ASP A 83 -11.23 -1.58 5.54
CA ASP A 83 -12.35 -2.13 4.77
C ASP A 83 -12.41 -3.65 4.99
N LEU A 84 -13.56 -4.12 5.50
CA LEU A 84 -13.80 -5.53 5.78
C LEU A 84 -14.62 -6.22 4.67
N SER A 85 -14.65 -5.65 3.48
CA SER A 85 -15.20 -6.32 2.31
C SER A 85 -14.48 -7.65 2.06
N PRO A 86 -15.12 -8.64 1.42
CA PRO A 86 -14.47 -9.91 1.08
C PRO A 86 -13.16 -9.73 0.31
N ARG A 87 -13.11 -8.76 -0.60
CA ARG A 87 -11.91 -8.45 -1.40
C ARG A 87 -10.78 -7.90 -0.53
N SER A 88 -11.09 -6.98 0.38
CA SER A 88 -10.09 -6.41 1.30
C SER A 88 -9.57 -7.43 2.30
N LEU A 89 -10.42 -8.34 2.77
CA LEU A 89 -10.00 -9.44 3.63
C LEU A 89 -9.12 -10.46 2.89
N GLU A 90 -9.40 -10.73 1.61
CA GLU A 90 -8.55 -11.58 0.78
C GLU A 90 -7.17 -10.93 0.54
N ALA A 91 -7.17 -9.64 0.21
CA ALA A 91 -5.93 -8.86 0.08
C ALA A 91 -5.13 -8.83 1.40
N LEU A 92 -5.80 -8.68 2.55
CA LEU A 92 -5.17 -8.77 3.87
C LEU A 92 -4.52 -10.14 4.08
N GLY A 93 -5.16 -11.22 3.63
CA GLY A 93 -4.65 -12.59 3.74
C GLY A 93 -3.32 -12.84 3.03
N SER A 94 -3.00 -12.04 2.01
CA SER A 94 -1.74 -12.13 1.26
C SER A 94 -0.64 -11.20 1.78
N ARG A 95 -0.96 -10.26 2.69
CA ARG A 95 0.04 -9.33 3.24
C ARG A 95 1.06 -10.05 4.11
N PRO A 96 2.35 -9.67 4.00
CA PRO A 96 3.40 -10.18 4.87
C PRO A 96 3.21 -9.80 6.34
N MET A 97 2.69 -8.60 6.59
CA MET A 97 2.53 -8.03 7.92
C MET A 97 1.35 -7.07 7.96
N VAL A 98 0.78 -6.87 9.14
CA VAL A 98 -0.27 -5.88 9.40
C VAL A 98 -0.28 -5.46 10.85
N ASN A 99 -0.48 -4.17 11.11
CA ASN A 99 -0.76 -3.63 12.44
C ASN A 99 -2.27 -3.37 12.59
N ILE A 100 -2.87 -3.92 13.63
CA ILE A 100 -4.27 -3.67 14.01
C ILE A 100 -4.28 -2.91 15.33
N TYR A 101 -4.75 -1.68 15.31
CA TYR A 101 -4.79 -0.77 16.44
C TYR A 101 -6.12 0.00 16.48
N ASP A 102 -6.45 0.56 17.64
CA ASP A 102 -7.62 1.41 17.84
C ASP A 102 -7.18 2.88 17.89
N MET A 103 -7.62 3.67 16.91
CA MET A 103 -7.31 5.11 16.84
C MET A 103 -7.86 5.90 18.04
N ALA A 104 -8.94 5.42 18.69
CA ALA A 104 -9.48 6.04 19.89
C ALA A 104 -8.66 5.70 21.13
N ASN A 105 -7.85 4.62 21.10
CA ASN A 105 -7.04 4.18 22.20
C ASN A 105 -5.71 3.60 21.69
N LEU A 106 -4.72 4.45 21.53
CA LEU A 106 -3.38 4.08 21.06
C LEU A 106 -2.48 3.49 22.19
N SER A 107 -3.04 3.17 23.37
CA SER A 107 -2.25 2.54 24.44
C SER A 107 -1.71 1.17 24.07
N GLY A 108 -2.17 0.56 23.01
CA GLY A 108 -1.69 -0.71 22.50
C GLY A 108 -1.90 -0.92 21.02
N CYS A 109 -1.12 -1.83 20.45
CA CYS A 109 -1.26 -2.28 19.07
C CYS A 109 -0.99 -3.78 18.95
N ASN A 110 -1.45 -4.36 17.83
CA ASN A 110 -1.29 -5.76 17.52
C ASN A 110 -0.60 -5.90 16.16
N ILE A 111 0.65 -6.33 16.17
CA ILE A 111 1.39 -6.68 14.97
C ILE A 111 1.17 -8.15 14.64
N TYR A 112 0.70 -8.42 13.44
CA TYR A 112 0.54 -9.78 12.92
C TYR A 112 1.49 -9.99 11.76
N VAL A 113 2.32 -11.02 11.86
CA VAL A 113 3.28 -11.46 10.84
C VAL A 113 2.75 -12.75 10.19
N ASN A 114 2.65 -12.75 8.88
CA ASN A 114 2.23 -13.90 8.07
C ASN A 114 3.47 -14.62 7.56
N HIS A 115 3.87 -15.70 8.22
CA HIS A 115 5.09 -16.45 7.90
C HIS A 115 5.11 -16.92 6.44
N GLN A 116 4.02 -17.50 5.94
CA GLN A 116 3.94 -17.98 4.56
C GLN A 116 4.05 -16.85 3.54
N ALA A 117 3.46 -15.68 3.82
CA ALA A 117 3.59 -14.53 2.94
C ALA A 117 5.01 -13.93 2.99
N MET A 118 5.63 -13.87 4.17
CA MET A 118 7.03 -13.47 4.34
C MET A 118 8.00 -14.37 3.57
N LEU A 119 7.80 -15.69 3.61
CA LEU A 119 8.60 -16.65 2.84
C LEU A 119 8.43 -16.44 1.33
N ARG A 120 7.18 -16.32 0.84
CA ARG A 120 6.90 -16.09 -0.60
C ARG A 120 7.53 -14.80 -1.11
N ALA A 121 7.50 -13.73 -0.32
CA ALA A 121 8.14 -12.46 -0.64
C ALA A 121 9.67 -12.50 -0.45
N GLY A 122 10.20 -13.58 0.14
CA GLY A 122 11.61 -13.74 0.47
C GLY A 122 12.08 -12.80 1.59
N TYR A 123 11.19 -12.27 2.42
CA TYR A 123 11.54 -11.35 3.51
C TYR A 123 11.96 -12.06 4.79
N TRP A 124 11.53 -13.31 5.02
CA TRP A 124 11.66 -14.02 6.29
C TRP A 124 13.09 -14.08 6.86
N HIS A 125 14.09 -14.16 6.00
CA HIS A 125 15.50 -14.20 6.39
C HIS A 125 16.26 -12.91 6.03
N ASP A 126 15.56 -11.85 5.68
CA ASP A 126 16.14 -10.55 5.31
C ASP A 126 15.89 -9.54 6.43
N ALA A 127 16.88 -9.34 7.30
CA ALA A 127 16.77 -8.45 8.45
C ALA A 127 16.38 -7.01 8.05
N ALA A 128 16.88 -6.49 6.92
CA ALA A 128 16.56 -5.14 6.46
C ALA A 128 15.10 -5.06 5.99
N ALA A 129 14.61 -6.07 5.27
CA ALA A 129 13.19 -6.12 4.86
C ALA A 129 12.26 -6.26 6.08
N ILE A 130 12.60 -7.11 7.05
CA ILE A 130 11.84 -7.25 8.30
C ILE A 130 11.81 -5.91 9.05
N THR A 131 12.96 -5.25 9.21
CA THR A 131 13.05 -3.95 9.89
C THR A 131 12.22 -2.89 9.18
N GLY A 132 12.35 -2.78 7.85
CA GLY A 132 11.59 -1.82 7.05
C GLY A 132 10.08 -2.03 7.18
N LEU A 133 9.60 -3.29 7.10
CA LEU A 133 8.19 -3.63 7.25
C LEU A 133 7.67 -3.34 8.67
N LEU A 134 8.37 -3.80 9.70
CA LEU A 134 7.97 -3.58 11.10
C LEU A 134 7.94 -2.10 11.45
N ALA A 135 8.96 -1.35 11.05
CA ALA A 135 9.01 0.09 11.28
C ALA A 135 7.84 0.78 10.57
N HIS A 136 7.54 0.42 9.32
CA HIS A 136 6.39 0.95 8.58
C HIS A 136 5.05 0.63 9.28
N GLU A 137 4.84 -0.60 9.73
CA GLU A 137 3.59 -0.97 10.41
C GLU A 137 3.42 -0.22 11.75
N HIS A 138 4.50 -0.02 12.50
CA HIS A 138 4.48 0.81 13.70
C HIS A 138 4.30 2.30 13.41
N ALA A 139 4.71 2.78 12.26
CA ALA A 139 4.54 4.17 11.88
C ALA A 139 3.07 4.54 11.58
N HIS A 140 2.23 3.59 11.17
CA HIS A 140 0.82 3.87 10.85
C HIS A 140 0.06 4.63 11.93
N PRO A 141 0.04 4.21 13.20
CA PRO A 141 -0.64 4.97 14.25
C PRO A 141 0.04 6.30 14.62
N LEU A 142 1.35 6.44 14.33
CA LEU A 142 2.13 7.64 14.59
C LEU A 142 1.99 8.70 13.50
N ALA A 143 1.60 8.30 12.30
CA ALA A 143 1.50 9.14 11.11
C ALA A 143 0.16 9.90 11.01
N GLU A 144 -0.70 9.81 12.03
CA GLU A 144 -2.00 10.46 12.04
C GLU A 144 -1.86 11.98 12.09
N ASN A 145 -2.35 12.67 11.07
CA ASN A 145 -2.36 14.11 10.92
C ASN A 145 -3.70 14.61 10.34
N ASP A 146 -3.85 15.90 10.12
CA ASP A 146 -5.10 16.47 9.62
C ASP A 146 -5.46 15.93 8.23
N THR A 147 -4.48 15.77 7.35
CA THR A 147 -4.69 15.21 6.01
C THR A 147 -5.11 13.74 6.06
N THR A 148 -4.51 12.90 6.91
CA THR A 148 -4.91 11.49 7.06
C THR A 148 -6.32 11.38 7.64
N ARG A 149 -6.69 12.26 8.57
CA ARG A 149 -8.07 12.37 9.08
C ARG A 149 -9.03 12.85 8.01
N ALA A 150 -8.66 13.90 7.26
CA ALA A 150 -9.48 14.45 6.19
C ALA A 150 -9.75 13.46 5.06
N SER A 151 -8.79 12.55 4.78
CA SER A 151 -8.93 11.53 3.73
C SER A 151 -10.10 10.58 3.98
N ARG A 152 -10.46 10.35 5.24
CA ARG A 152 -11.59 9.49 5.64
C ARG A 152 -12.95 10.08 5.24
N ALA A 153 -13.00 11.38 5.02
CA ALA A 153 -14.19 12.08 4.54
C ALA A 153 -14.37 11.99 3.02
N LEU A 154 -13.36 11.48 2.30
CA LEU A 154 -13.41 11.38 0.85
C LEU A 154 -14.07 10.08 0.40
N ARG A 155 -14.85 10.17 -0.67
CA ARG A 155 -15.42 9.03 -1.38
C ARG A 155 -15.17 9.18 -2.86
N LEU A 156 -14.78 8.08 -3.47
CA LEU A 156 -14.65 7.98 -4.91
C LEU A 156 -15.97 7.52 -5.51
N LYS A 157 -16.48 8.27 -6.47
CA LYS A 157 -17.57 7.85 -7.34
C LYS A 157 -17.03 7.69 -8.75
N VAL A 158 -16.99 6.46 -9.24
CA VAL A 158 -16.67 6.16 -10.63
C VAL A 158 -18.00 5.92 -11.35
N GLU A 159 -18.27 6.72 -12.36
CA GLU A 159 -19.40 6.51 -13.25
C GLU A 159 -18.94 5.61 -14.40
N PRO A 160 -19.82 4.71 -14.89
CA PRO A 160 -19.50 3.84 -16.01
C PRO A 160 -19.01 4.68 -17.19
N CYS A 161 -17.95 4.22 -17.83
CA CYS A 161 -17.45 4.82 -19.06
C CYS A 161 -18.53 4.68 -20.14
N LEU A 162 -18.91 5.76 -20.76
CA LEU A 162 -19.66 5.72 -22.02
C LEU A 162 -18.62 5.42 -23.12
N ALA A 163 -18.17 4.18 -23.19
CA ALA A 163 -17.12 3.82 -24.12
C ALA A 163 -17.65 3.57 -25.52
N PRO A 164 -16.92 3.99 -26.55
CA PRO A 164 -17.18 3.57 -27.93
C PRO A 164 -16.74 2.12 -28.25
N PHE A 165 -16.46 1.27 -27.24
CA PHE A 165 -15.89 -0.07 -27.43
C PHE A 165 -16.88 -1.19 -27.04
N PRO A 166 -17.80 -1.61 -27.96
CA PRO A 166 -18.77 -2.66 -27.66
C PRO A 166 -18.20 -4.03 -27.25
N PRO A 167 -17.04 -4.51 -27.77
CA PRO A 167 -16.51 -5.82 -27.39
C PRO A 167 -15.98 -5.90 -25.96
N LEU A 168 -15.69 -4.77 -25.32
CA LEU A 168 -15.18 -4.72 -23.95
C LEU A 168 -16.25 -4.83 -22.87
N GLU A 169 -17.53 -5.00 -23.19
CA GLU A 169 -18.61 -5.01 -22.16
C GLU A 169 -18.36 -6.01 -21.04
N MET A 170 -17.86 -7.20 -21.31
CA MET A 170 -17.53 -8.19 -20.28
C MET A 170 -16.24 -7.85 -19.48
N ARG A 171 -15.27 -7.19 -20.10
CA ARG A 171 -14.01 -6.76 -19.46
C ARG A 171 -14.12 -5.39 -18.81
N PHE A 172 -15.13 -4.66 -19.19
CA PHE A 172 -15.40 -3.30 -18.71
C PHE A 172 -15.49 -3.19 -17.19
N THR A 173 -16.17 -4.12 -16.54
CA THR A 173 -16.28 -4.16 -15.08
C THR A 173 -14.91 -4.36 -14.40
N GLN A 174 -14.04 -5.19 -15.01
CA GLN A 174 -12.67 -5.37 -14.51
C GLN A 174 -11.85 -4.10 -14.66
N ILE A 175 -11.85 -3.49 -15.84
CA ILE A 175 -11.12 -2.24 -16.14
C ILE A 175 -11.57 -1.12 -15.18
N THR A 176 -12.88 -0.94 -15.04
CA THR A 176 -13.43 0.06 -14.11
C THR A 176 -13.03 -0.23 -12.67
N GLY A 177 -13.02 -1.50 -12.26
CA GLY A 177 -12.59 -1.92 -10.92
C GLY A 177 -11.11 -1.65 -10.67
N LEU A 178 -10.22 -1.92 -11.64
CA LEU A 178 -8.79 -1.65 -11.55
C LEU A 178 -8.52 -0.14 -11.45
N LEU A 179 -9.14 0.65 -12.32
CA LEU A 179 -9.01 2.10 -12.31
C LEU A 179 -9.57 2.73 -11.02
N ALA A 180 -10.71 2.24 -10.54
CA ALA A 180 -11.26 2.69 -9.25
C ALA A 180 -10.28 2.41 -8.11
N GLY A 181 -9.70 1.21 -8.05
CA GLY A 181 -8.68 0.84 -7.06
C GLY A 181 -7.42 1.69 -7.15
N LEU A 182 -6.93 2.00 -8.36
CA LEU A 182 -5.80 2.88 -8.57
C LEU A 182 -6.08 4.29 -8.07
N VAL A 183 -7.22 4.87 -8.46
CA VAL A 183 -7.61 6.23 -8.04
C VAL A 183 -7.81 6.29 -6.52
N GLU A 184 -8.41 5.28 -5.93
CA GLU A 184 -8.57 5.19 -4.47
C GLU A 184 -7.21 5.20 -3.76
N LYS A 185 -6.26 4.41 -4.22
CA LYS A 185 -4.88 4.43 -3.70
C LYS A 185 -4.21 5.80 -3.83
N LEU A 186 -4.26 6.39 -5.02
CA LEU A 186 -3.54 7.63 -5.32
C LEU A 186 -4.22 8.90 -4.77
N CYS A 187 -5.53 8.89 -4.52
CA CYS A 187 -6.27 10.09 -4.13
C CYS A 187 -6.83 10.04 -2.70
N ILE A 188 -7.14 8.85 -2.18
CA ILE A 188 -7.72 8.68 -0.84
C ILE A 188 -6.68 8.16 0.14
N PHE A 189 -5.99 7.07 -0.20
CA PHE A 189 -5.01 6.45 0.70
C PHE A 189 -3.61 7.06 0.61
N ALA A 190 -3.34 7.93 -0.37
CA ALA A 190 -2.02 8.53 -0.56
C ALA A 190 -1.48 9.20 0.70
N GLY A 191 -2.29 10.01 1.38
CA GLY A 191 -1.87 10.69 2.61
C GLY A 191 -1.40 9.71 3.66
N ARG A 192 -2.17 8.65 3.90
CA ARG A 192 -1.80 7.62 4.88
C ARG A 192 -0.45 7.00 4.58
N GLU A 193 -0.23 6.52 3.35
CA GLU A 193 1.01 5.84 2.97
C GLU A 193 2.22 6.80 2.96
N ILE A 194 2.05 8.01 2.43
CA ILE A 194 3.12 9.03 2.37
C ILE A 194 3.57 9.41 3.78
N PHE A 195 2.66 9.71 4.70
CA PHE A 195 3.03 10.13 6.05
C PHE A 195 3.52 8.98 6.90
N THR A 196 3.01 7.76 6.72
CA THR A 196 3.56 6.55 7.35
C THR A 196 5.02 6.32 6.95
N ASN A 197 5.32 6.37 5.66
CA ASN A 197 6.70 6.24 5.19
C ASN A 197 7.58 7.40 5.67
N GLN A 198 7.07 8.63 5.73
CA GLN A 198 7.80 9.76 6.27
C GLN A 198 8.15 9.55 7.75
N VAL A 199 7.19 9.13 8.58
CA VAL A 199 7.41 8.79 9.99
C VAL A 199 8.41 7.64 10.14
N THR A 200 8.36 6.63 9.28
CA THR A 200 9.35 5.55 9.25
C THR A 200 10.77 6.08 9.02
N ILE A 201 10.93 6.99 8.07
CA ILE A 201 12.21 7.64 7.75
C ILE A 201 12.71 8.49 8.93
N GLU A 202 11.84 9.32 9.49
CA GLU A 202 12.13 10.19 10.64
C GLU A 202 12.43 9.39 11.92
N GLY A 203 11.84 8.19 12.04
CA GLY A 203 12.12 7.22 13.11
C GLY A 203 13.49 6.53 13.00
N GLY A 204 14.30 6.87 11.98
CA GLY A 204 15.67 6.37 11.81
C GLY A 204 15.79 5.15 10.89
N PHE A 205 14.72 4.74 10.19
CA PHE A 205 14.69 3.52 9.37
C PHE A 205 14.73 3.80 7.85
N ALA A 206 15.29 4.94 7.47
CA ALA A 206 15.39 5.33 6.04
C ALA A 206 16.13 4.30 5.18
N SER A 207 17.26 3.77 5.67
CA SER A 207 18.09 2.80 4.95
C SER A 207 17.37 1.46 4.76
N GLU A 208 16.68 0.99 5.79
CA GLU A 208 15.94 -0.28 5.78
C GLU A 208 14.72 -0.19 4.87
N LEU A 209 13.99 0.92 4.94
CA LEU A 209 12.86 1.20 4.04
C LEU A 209 13.33 1.31 2.58
N ALA A 210 14.44 2.00 2.31
CA ALA A 210 15.01 2.09 0.96
C ALA A 210 15.42 0.70 0.43
N ARG A 211 16.04 -0.14 1.25
CA ARG A 211 16.41 -1.51 0.87
C ARG A 211 15.18 -2.39 0.60
N LEU A 212 14.13 -2.26 1.42
CA LEU A 212 12.85 -2.92 1.19
C LEU A 212 12.28 -2.53 -0.18
N ASN A 213 12.24 -1.22 -0.48
CA ASN A 213 11.71 -0.72 -1.73
C ASN A 213 12.58 -1.14 -2.94
N LEU A 214 13.91 -1.12 -2.83
CA LEU A 214 14.82 -1.65 -3.87
C LEU A 214 14.58 -3.14 -4.13
N ARG A 215 14.33 -3.92 -3.10
CA ARG A 215 13.98 -5.33 -3.23
C ARG A 215 12.64 -5.51 -3.94
N ASN A 216 11.63 -4.72 -3.58
CA ASN A 216 10.31 -4.75 -4.23
C ASN A 216 10.44 -4.39 -5.72
N LEU A 217 11.25 -3.37 -6.05
CA LEU A 217 11.56 -3.01 -7.43
C LEU A 217 12.29 -4.14 -8.17
N SER A 218 13.19 -4.86 -7.52
CA SER A 218 13.86 -6.02 -8.13
C SER A 218 12.85 -7.14 -8.44
N ALA A 219 11.92 -7.41 -7.52
CA ALA A 219 10.85 -8.38 -7.77
C ALA A 219 9.91 -7.95 -8.93
N LEU A 220 9.66 -6.64 -9.10
CA LEU A 220 8.94 -6.13 -10.27
C LEU A 220 9.70 -6.38 -11.57
N VAL A 221 11.03 -6.18 -11.58
CA VAL A 221 11.88 -6.50 -12.75
C VAL A 221 11.80 -7.99 -13.09
N ASP A 222 11.86 -8.86 -12.09
CA ASP A 222 11.74 -10.31 -12.29
C ASP A 222 10.36 -10.69 -12.87
N ASN A 223 9.31 -9.94 -12.52
CA ASN A 223 7.96 -10.14 -13.03
C ASN A 223 7.71 -9.60 -14.45
N LEU A 224 8.66 -8.88 -15.07
CA LEU A 224 8.53 -8.39 -16.46
C LEU A 224 8.38 -9.54 -17.47
N ALA A 225 8.90 -10.72 -17.18
CA ALA A 225 8.68 -11.92 -17.98
C ALA A 225 7.18 -12.30 -18.04
N GLY A 226 6.46 -12.19 -16.93
CA GLY A 226 5.01 -12.39 -16.88
C GLY A 226 4.25 -11.36 -17.72
N ARG A 227 4.68 -10.11 -17.70
CA ARG A 227 4.12 -9.07 -18.58
C ARG A 227 4.33 -9.40 -20.06
N GLN A 228 5.50 -9.89 -20.46
CA GLN A 228 5.76 -10.33 -21.83
C GLN A 228 4.84 -11.47 -22.25
N GLN A 229 4.59 -12.44 -21.37
CA GLN A 229 3.62 -13.51 -21.62
C GLN A 229 2.20 -12.95 -21.80
N LEU A 230 1.79 -11.98 -20.97
CA LEU A 230 0.50 -11.31 -21.13
C LEU A 230 0.39 -10.61 -22.50
N VAL A 231 1.44 -9.89 -22.93
CA VAL A 231 1.48 -9.26 -24.28
C VAL A 231 1.26 -10.30 -25.38
N GLN A 232 1.93 -11.45 -25.31
CA GLN A 232 1.77 -12.53 -26.28
C GLN A 232 0.35 -13.12 -26.27
N GLN A 233 -0.24 -13.31 -25.09
CA GLN A 233 -1.62 -13.78 -24.95
C GLN A 233 -2.62 -12.81 -25.57
N LEU A 234 -2.49 -11.51 -25.27
CA LEU A 234 -3.35 -10.47 -25.83
C LEU A 234 -3.19 -10.37 -27.36
N GLN A 235 -1.95 -10.49 -27.89
CA GLN A 235 -1.72 -10.52 -29.33
C GLN A 235 -2.42 -11.71 -29.99
N ALA A 236 -2.39 -12.88 -29.38
CA ALA A 236 -3.11 -14.04 -29.90
C ALA A 236 -4.64 -13.84 -29.90
N GLU A 237 -5.19 -13.01 -29.01
CA GLU A 237 -6.60 -12.61 -29.04
C GLU A 237 -6.89 -11.65 -30.22
N VAL A 238 -5.95 -10.74 -30.54
CA VAL A 238 -6.05 -9.90 -31.75
C VAL A 238 -6.04 -10.75 -33.00
N ASP A 239 -5.14 -11.72 -33.10
CA ASP A 239 -5.02 -12.60 -34.27
C ASP A 239 -6.28 -13.46 -34.51
N ARG A 240 -7.04 -13.74 -33.43
CA ARG A 240 -8.34 -14.41 -33.51
C ARG A 240 -9.53 -13.46 -33.81
N GLY A 241 -9.30 -12.15 -33.73
CA GLY A 241 -10.36 -11.14 -33.87
C GLY A 241 -11.19 -10.93 -32.57
N ASP A 242 -10.73 -11.45 -31.43
CA ASP A 242 -11.40 -11.29 -30.13
C ASP A 242 -11.14 -9.90 -29.52
N LEU A 243 -10.02 -9.27 -29.88
CA LEU A 243 -9.61 -7.91 -29.48
C LEU A 243 -9.09 -7.12 -30.67
N THR A 244 -9.16 -5.80 -30.57
CA THR A 244 -8.44 -4.88 -31.47
C THR A 244 -7.07 -4.51 -30.91
N PRO A 245 -6.10 -4.07 -31.74
CA PRO A 245 -4.81 -3.56 -31.26
C PRO A 245 -4.93 -2.42 -30.23
N ASP A 246 -5.89 -1.49 -30.44
CA ASP A 246 -6.13 -0.35 -29.54
C ASP A 246 -6.62 -0.82 -28.16
N GLU A 247 -7.46 -1.87 -28.12
CA GLU A 247 -7.91 -2.46 -26.86
C GLU A 247 -6.77 -3.12 -26.11
N VAL A 248 -5.86 -3.80 -26.80
CA VAL A 248 -4.66 -4.40 -26.20
C VAL A 248 -3.75 -3.31 -25.62
N GLU A 249 -3.49 -2.23 -26.38
CA GLU A 249 -2.69 -1.09 -25.90
C GLU A 249 -3.29 -0.50 -24.63
N LEU A 250 -4.61 -0.32 -24.59
CA LEU A 250 -5.32 0.21 -23.42
C LEU A 250 -5.25 -0.72 -22.22
N LEU A 251 -5.45 -2.02 -22.39
CA LEU A 251 -5.36 -3.01 -21.30
C LEU A 251 -3.96 -3.05 -20.69
N LEU A 252 -2.92 -3.02 -21.53
CA LEU A 252 -1.54 -2.97 -21.08
C LEU A 252 -1.24 -1.66 -20.32
N LEU A 253 -1.69 -0.51 -20.85
CA LEU A 253 -1.54 0.77 -20.17
C LEU A 253 -2.18 0.74 -18.78
N ILE A 254 -3.42 0.30 -18.66
CA ILE A 254 -4.14 0.27 -17.37
C ILE A 254 -3.43 -0.66 -16.38
N GLY A 255 -3.02 -1.85 -16.82
CA GLY A 255 -2.27 -2.79 -15.96
C GLY A 255 -0.93 -2.21 -15.51
N ASP A 256 -0.19 -1.58 -16.41
CA ASP A 256 1.08 -0.93 -16.10
C ASP A 256 0.88 0.24 -15.11
N LEU A 257 -0.17 1.06 -15.28
CA LEU A 257 -0.48 2.16 -14.36
C LEU A 257 -0.87 1.67 -12.96
N GLU A 258 -1.71 0.61 -12.88
CA GLU A 258 -2.17 0.06 -11.59
C GLU A 258 -1.00 -0.42 -10.73
N ILE A 259 -0.01 -1.05 -11.34
CA ILE A 259 1.14 -1.63 -10.64
C ILE A 259 2.17 -0.55 -10.29
N HIS A 260 2.46 0.38 -11.20
CA HIS A 260 3.67 1.21 -11.09
C HIS A 260 3.43 2.63 -10.59
N LEU A 261 2.24 3.24 -10.79
CA LEU A 261 1.98 4.58 -10.25
C LEU A 261 1.98 4.64 -8.72
N PRO A 262 1.49 3.61 -7.98
CA PRO A 262 1.57 3.62 -6.51
C PRO A 262 2.99 3.67 -5.94
N LEU A 263 4.04 3.35 -6.71
CA LEU A 263 5.44 3.50 -6.31
C LEU A 263 5.79 4.96 -5.98
N ALA A 264 5.04 5.92 -6.51
CA ALA A 264 5.15 7.33 -6.12
C ALA A 264 4.91 7.56 -4.62
N LEU A 265 4.02 6.76 -4.00
CA LEU A 265 3.72 6.83 -2.56
C LEU A 265 4.88 6.28 -1.70
N GLU A 266 5.73 5.46 -2.28
CA GLU A 266 6.89 4.87 -1.62
C GLU A 266 8.14 5.75 -1.75
N ILE A 267 8.29 6.49 -2.86
CA ILE A 267 9.49 7.28 -3.16
C ILE A 267 9.36 8.75 -2.72
N ALA A 268 8.21 9.40 -2.93
CA ALA A 268 7.98 10.78 -2.53
C ALA A 268 8.31 11.08 -1.04
N PRO A 269 8.06 10.18 -0.07
CA PRO A 269 8.42 10.37 1.33
C PRO A 269 9.92 10.60 1.56
N PHE A 270 10.80 9.97 0.79
CA PHE A 270 12.25 10.21 0.91
C PHE A 270 12.62 11.64 0.53
N HIS A 271 12.07 12.16 -0.56
CA HIS A 271 12.26 13.57 -0.94
C HIS A 271 11.72 14.53 0.13
N ARG A 272 10.54 14.25 0.67
CA ARG A 272 9.91 15.05 1.73
C ARG A 272 10.75 15.10 3.00
N ALA A 273 11.39 13.98 3.36
CA ALA A 273 12.27 13.87 4.52
C ALA A 273 13.73 14.30 4.26
N GLY A 274 14.02 14.88 3.07
CA GLY A 274 15.37 15.31 2.71
C GLY A 274 16.36 14.17 2.40
N ARG A 275 15.86 12.95 2.19
CA ARG A 275 16.64 11.74 1.88
C ARG A 275 16.77 11.57 0.36
N SER A 276 17.31 12.61 -0.29
CA SER A 276 17.37 12.67 -1.76
C SER A 276 18.27 11.59 -2.38
N ALA A 277 19.29 11.11 -1.68
CA ALA A 277 20.16 10.06 -2.18
C ALA A 277 19.40 8.74 -2.37
N GLU A 278 18.64 8.32 -1.37
CA GLU A 278 17.81 7.11 -1.41
C GLU A 278 16.67 7.25 -2.43
N ALA A 279 16.05 8.43 -2.51
CA ALA A 279 15.02 8.70 -3.53
C ALA A 279 15.58 8.55 -4.94
N HIS A 280 16.74 9.19 -5.24
CA HIS A 280 17.37 9.12 -6.56
C HIS A 280 17.82 7.70 -6.92
N GLU A 281 18.27 6.89 -5.95
CA GLU A 281 18.63 5.49 -6.20
C GLU A 281 17.39 4.67 -6.65
N LEU A 282 16.25 4.86 -5.99
CA LEU A 282 14.98 4.21 -6.33
C LEU A 282 14.47 4.68 -7.70
N GLU A 283 14.49 5.98 -7.96
CA GLU A 283 14.10 6.58 -9.26
C GLU A 283 14.98 6.06 -10.40
N ALA A 284 16.30 6.06 -10.22
CA ALA A 284 17.23 5.54 -11.21
C ALA A 284 16.99 4.05 -11.52
N ARG A 285 16.59 3.27 -10.52
CA ARG A 285 16.23 1.86 -10.72
C ARG A 285 14.96 1.72 -11.55
N LEU A 286 13.92 2.55 -11.30
CA LEU A 286 12.71 2.59 -12.11
C LEU A 286 13.00 2.97 -13.55
N GLU A 287 13.70 4.08 -13.76
CA GLU A 287 14.02 4.62 -15.09
C GLU A 287 14.85 3.64 -15.93
N LYS A 288 15.83 2.99 -15.31
CA LYS A 288 16.76 2.10 -16.01
C LYS A 288 16.20 0.71 -16.24
N SER A 289 15.43 0.16 -15.31
CA SER A 289 15.15 -1.28 -15.28
C SER A 289 13.67 -1.63 -15.37
N VAL A 290 12.75 -0.67 -15.22
CA VAL A 290 11.30 -0.91 -15.21
C VAL A 290 10.64 -0.17 -16.36
N PHE A 291 10.68 1.16 -16.39
CA PHE A 291 9.93 1.98 -17.36
C PHE A 291 10.23 1.65 -18.83
N PRO A 292 11.46 1.29 -19.26
CA PRO A 292 11.72 0.93 -20.67
C PRO A 292 10.94 -0.29 -21.17
N HIS A 293 10.38 -1.09 -20.25
CA HIS A 293 9.62 -2.31 -20.56
C HIS A 293 8.10 -2.14 -20.46
N LEU A 294 7.64 -0.93 -20.10
CA LEU A 294 6.23 -0.62 -19.88
C LEU A 294 5.66 0.22 -21.04
N HIS A 295 4.36 0.51 -20.96
CA HIS A 295 3.75 1.45 -21.89
C HIS A 295 4.40 2.84 -21.75
N PRO A 296 4.71 3.55 -22.88
CA PRO A 296 5.48 4.79 -22.87
C PRO A 296 4.91 5.94 -22.00
N LEU A 297 3.62 5.93 -21.73
CA LEU A 297 2.95 6.94 -20.88
C LEU A 297 3.19 6.72 -19.38
N VAL A 298 3.66 5.56 -18.93
CA VAL A 298 3.79 5.24 -17.50
C VAL A 298 4.83 6.14 -16.83
N GLY A 299 6.02 6.27 -17.41
CA GLY A 299 7.09 7.10 -16.85
C GLY A 299 6.69 8.58 -16.70
N PRO A 300 6.20 9.25 -17.76
CA PRO A 300 5.70 10.62 -17.67
C PRO A 300 4.58 10.80 -16.63
N LEU A 301 3.59 9.89 -16.58
CA LEU A 301 2.50 9.95 -15.60
C LEU A 301 3.01 9.72 -14.17
N TYR A 302 3.93 8.79 -13.98
CA TYR A 302 4.60 8.57 -12.70
C TYR A 302 5.27 9.86 -12.20
N ALA A 303 6.06 10.53 -13.02
CA ALA A 303 6.76 11.76 -12.63
C ALA A 303 5.78 12.87 -12.18
N VAL A 304 4.63 13.00 -12.83
CA VAL A 304 3.60 13.98 -12.44
C VAL A 304 2.93 13.59 -11.13
N VAL A 305 2.56 12.32 -10.96
CA VAL A 305 1.94 11.81 -9.73
C VAL A 305 2.90 11.92 -8.55
N GLU A 306 4.17 11.55 -8.75
CA GLU A 306 5.20 11.63 -7.72
C GLU A 306 5.42 13.10 -7.27
N ALA A 307 5.52 14.04 -8.23
CA ALA A 307 5.63 15.46 -7.92
C ALA A 307 4.39 16.01 -7.18
N ALA A 308 3.20 15.46 -7.41
CA ALA A 308 2.00 15.79 -6.64
C ALA A 308 2.10 15.23 -5.20
N CYS A 309 2.58 13.98 -5.03
CA CYS A 309 2.78 13.35 -3.72
C CYS A 309 3.80 14.12 -2.85
N ARG A 310 4.88 14.64 -3.43
CA ARG A 310 5.85 15.50 -2.70
C ARG A 310 5.19 16.73 -2.09
N ARG A 311 4.14 17.28 -2.71
CA ARG A 311 3.47 18.51 -2.31
C ARG A 311 2.21 18.31 -1.49
N LEU A 312 1.87 17.07 -1.13
CA LEU A 312 0.70 16.79 -0.29
C LEU A 312 0.87 17.47 1.09
N PRO A 313 -0.03 18.39 1.51
CA PRO A 313 0.08 19.06 2.81
C PRO A 313 -0.20 18.08 3.96
N ALA A 314 0.41 18.32 5.13
CA ALA A 314 0.15 17.53 6.33
C ALA A 314 -1.09 18.01 7.11
N ASP A 315 -1.46 19.27 6.93
CA ASP A 315 -2.53 20.01 7.61
C ASP A 315 -3.75 20.29 6.70
N GLY A 316 -3.91 19.45 5.66
CA GLY A 316 -4.95 19.63 4.64
C GLY A 316 -6.36 19.38 5.17
N THR A 317 -7.28 20.27 4.82
CA THR A 317 -8.72 20.10 5.03
C THR A 317 -9.31 19.08 4.04
N PRO A 318 -10.50 18.52 4.31
CA PRO A 318 -11.19 17.64 3.34
C PRO A 318 -11.38 18.29 1.96
N ALA A 319 -11.65 19.60 1.90
CA ALA A 319 -11.84 20.32 0.64
C ALA A 319 -10.53 20.47 -0.16
N GLU A 320 -9.43 20.81 0.53
CA GLU A 320 -8.08 20.89 -0.09
C GLU A 320 -7.60 19.55 -0.58
N LEU A 321 -7.79 18.50 0.23
CA LEU A 321 -7.42 17.13 -0.16
C LEU A 321 -8.27 16.64 -1.34
N ALA A 322 -9.58 16.95 -1.36
CA ALA A 322 -10.44 16.66 -2.50
C ALA A 322 -10.00 17.42 -3.77
N GLY A 323 -9.50 18.65 -3.62
CA GLY A 323 -8.90 19.44 -4.70
C GLY A 323 -7.61 18.81 -5.22
N TRP A 324 -6.70 18.44 -4.32
CA TRP A 324 -5.47 17.76 -4.65
C TRP A 324 -5.73 16.43 -5.38
N GLY A 325 -6.63 15.60 -4.85
CA GLY A 325 -6.99 14.32 -5.45
C GLY A 325 -7.69 14.49 -6.82
N ARG A 326 -8.52 15.51 -7.00
CA ARG A 326 -9.11 15.82 -8.32
C ARG A 326 -8.05 16.17 -9.34
N ASN A 327 -7.06 16.98 -9.00
CA ASN A 327 -5.97 17.30 -9.92
C ASN A 327 -5.20 16.04 -10.35
N THR A 328 -4.93 15.13 -9.43
CA THR A 328 -4.29 13.84 -9.74
C THR A 328 -5.19 12.98 -10.65
N LEU A 329 -6.49 12.93 -10.35
CA LEU A 329 -7.48 12.21 -11.13
C LEU A 329 -7.61 12.76 -12.55
N ASP A 330 -7.68 14.09 -12.70
CA ASP A 330 -7.81 14.77 -14.00
C ASP A 330 -6.62 14.46 -14.92
N ILE A 331 -5.42 14.35 -14.37
CA ILE A 331 -4.22 13.96 -15.10
C ILE A 331 -4.35 12.54 -15.66
N LEU A 332 -4.81 11.59 -14.82
CA LEU A 332 -5.02 10.20 -15.23
C LEU A 332 -6.15 10.09 -16.27
N VAL A 333 -7.26 10.74 -16.02
CA VAL A 333 -8.43 10.76 -16.92
C VAL A 333 -8.05 11.37 -18.27
N GLY A 334 -7.29 12.47 -18.29
CA GLY A 334 -6.80 13.12 -19.49
C GLY A 334 -5.93 12.18 -20.34
N ALA A 335 -4.96 11.53 -19.74
CA ALA A 335 -4.07 10.59 -20.41
C ALA A 335 -4.82 9.37 -20.98
N LEU A 336 -5.82 8.86 -20.27
CA LEU A 336 -6.66 7.76 -20.74
C LEU A 336 -7.60 8.19 -21.86
N ALA A 337 -8.12 9.44 -21.81
CA ALA A 337 -8.98 9.99 -22.85
C ALA A 337 -8.23 10.17 -24.19
N GLU A 338 -6.94 10.54 -24.15
CA GLU A 338 -6.08 10.60 -25.33
C GLU A 338 -5.92 9.22 -26.01
N LYS A 339 -6.11 8.14 -25.26
CA LYS A 339 -6.10 6.75 -25.73
C LYS A 339 -7.53 6.22 -26.02
N GLY A 340 -8.52 7.09 -26.07
CA GLY A 340 -9.92 6.73 -26.38
C GLY A 340 -10.75 6.23 -25.23
N LEU A 341 -10.21 6.17 -23.98
CA LEU A 341 -10.97 5.79 -22.80
C LEU A 341 -11.46 7.01 -22.04
N ASN A 342 -12.73 7.36 -22.22
CA ASN A 342 -13.36 8.44 -21.47
C ASN A 342 -13.91 7.92 -20.13
N LEU A 343 -13.12 8.11 -19.06
CA LEU A 343 -13.51 7.76 -17.69
C LEU A 343 -14.15 8.97 -17.01
N GLN A 344 -15.32 8.77 -16.38
CA GLN A 344 -15.91 9.75 -15.49
C GLN A 344 -15.71 9.30 -14.04
N ALA A 345 -14.82 9.94 -13.34
CA ALA A 345 -14.59 9.70 -11.93
C ALA A 345 -14.64 11.02 -11.15
N ARG A 346 -15.22 11.00 -9.94
CA ARG A 346 -15.34 12.17 -9.08
C ARG A 346 -14.97 11.83 -7.65
N LEU A 347 -14.18 12.71 -7.02
CA LEU A 347 -13.97 12.71 -5.59
C LEU A 347 -15.00 13.61 -4.90
N LEU A 348 -15.71 13.02 -3.95
CA LEU A 348 -16.75 13.68 -3.16
C LEU A 348 -16.28 13.78 -1.71
N VAL A 349 -16.65 14.89 -1.05
CA VAL A 349 -16.52 15.04 0.40
C VAL A 349 -17.86 14.61 1.02
N GLU A 350 -17.86 13.66 1.95
CA GLU A 350 -19.08 13.28 2.66
C GLU A 350 -19.57 14.43 3.54
N PRO A 351 -20.87 14.78 3.46
CA PRO A 351 -21.45 15.78 4.36
C PRO A 351 -21.38 15.27 5.81
N GLY A 352 -20.77 16.06 6.71
CA GLY A 352 -20.74 15.78 8.15
C GLY A 352 -19.51 15.02 8.66
N ALA A 353 -18.55 14.64 7.83
CA ALA A 353 -17.34 13.96 8.27
C ALA A 353 -16.27 14.90 8.89
N GLY A 354 -16.61 16.16 9.15
CA GLY A 354 -15.71 17.18 9.71
C GLY A 354 -16.20 17.81 11.02
N GLN A 355 -17.10 17.13 11.76
CA GLN A 355 -17.54 17.58 13.09
C GLN A 355 -17.07 16.63 14.18
#